data_3085688c19b6ba2a700d82085f94dc0d
#
_entry.id   3085688c19b6ba2a700d82085f94dc0d
#
_cell.length_a   1.000
_cell.length_b   1.000
_cell.length_c   1.000
_cell.angle_alpha   90.00
_cell.angle_beta   90.00
_cell.angle_gamma   90.00
#
_symmetry.space_group_name_H-M   'P 1'
#
loop_
_entity.id
_entity.type
_entity.pdbx_description
1 polymer ?
#
loop_
_entity_poly.entity_id
_entity_poly.type
_entity_poly.pdbx_seq_one_letter_code
_entity_poly.pdbx_strand_id
1 'polypeptide(L)'
;MVKIEALKELEKEISEDKNLPLLESNLVFGEGNPDCDILFIGEAPGFHENKLKRPFVGRAGQLLDKLIAKISWKREDVYITNIVKRR
;
A
#
# COMPACT_ATOMS: atom_id res chain seq x y z
N MET A 1 19.12 -10.14 -3.99
CA MET A 1 18.28 -8.96 -4.30
C MET A 1 17.73 -8.38 -3.01
N VAL A 2 17.86 -7.09 -2.81
CA VAL A 2 17.28 -6.46 -1.63
C VAL A 2 15.76 -6.33 -1.78
N LYS A 3 15.05 -6.28 -0.65
CA LYS A 3 13.57 -6.28 -0.65
C LYS A 3 12.95 -5.12 -1.42
N ILE A 4 13.53 -3.92 -1.34
CA ILE A 4 12.97 -2.76 -2.03
C ILE A 4 13.04 -2.93 -3.55
N GLU A 5 14.11 -3.50 -4.07
CA GLU A 5 14.25 -3.76 -5.50
C GLU A 5 13.26 -4.82 -5.96
N ALA A 6 13.09 -5.88 -5.16
CA ALA A 6 12.14 -6.95 -5.47
C ALA A 6 10.70 -6.42 -5.51
N LEU A 7 10.34 -5.54 -4.57
CA LEU A 7 9.01 -4.94 -4.54
C LEU A 7 8.77 -4.01 -5.72
N LYS A 8 9.76 -3.21 -6.10
CA LYS A 8 9.65 -2.32 -7.27
C LYS A 8 9.48 -3.11 -8.55
N GLU A 9 10.19 -4.21 -8.68
CA GLU A 9 10.08 -5.08 -9.86
C GLU A 9 8.69 -5.72 -9.92
N LEU A 10 8.18 -6.20 -8.78
CA LEU A 10 6.83 -6.77 -8.71
C LEU A 10 5.77 -5.73 -9.04
N GLU A 11 5.90 -4.52 -8.50
CA GLU A 11 4.99 -3.42 -8.79
C GLU A 11 4.95 -3.13 -10.29
N LYS A 12 6.12 -3.10 -10.93
CA LYS A 12 6.22 -2.87 -12.37
C LYS A 12 5.51 -3.98 -13.15
N GLU A 13 5.75 -5.23 -12.79
CA GLU A 13 5.10 -6.37 -13.45
C GLU A 13 3.58 -6.29 -13.34
N ILE A 14 3.07 -5.96 -12.16
CA ILE A 14 1.62 -5.82 -11.95
C ILE A 14 1.07 -4.66 -12.75
N SER A 15 1.77 -3.53 -12.80
CA SER A 15 1.31 -2.35 -13.53
C SER A 15 1.23 -2.58 -15.04
N GLU A 16 2.07 -3.45 -15.57
CA GLU A 16 2.16 -3.75 -17.00
C GLU A 16 1.30 -4.94 -17.43
N ASP A 17 0.80 -5.74 -16.50
CA ASP A 17 0.00 -6.93 -16.80
C ASP A 17 -1.43 -6.55 -17.14
N LYS A 18 -1.78 -6.65 -18.43
CA LYS A 18 -3.09 -6.29 -18.95
C LYS A 18 -4.15 -7.39 -18.78
N ASN A 19 -3.77 -8.54 -18.25
CA ASN A 19 -4.68 -9.65 -18.01
C ASN A 19 -5.31 -9.62 -16.61
N LEU A 20 -4.88 -8.68 -15.77
CA LEU A 20 -5.42 -8.52 -14.43
C LEU A 20 -6.73 -7.72 -14.45
N PRO A 21 -7.61 -7.91 -13.43
CA PRO A 21 -8.85 -7.14 -13.35
C PRO A 21 -8.61 -5.69 -12.91
N LEU A 22 -9.64 -4.86 -13.04
CA LEU A 22 -9.67 -3.48 -12.53
C LEU A 22 -8.62 -2.56 -13.15
N LEU A 23 -8.26 -2.78 -14.41
CA LEU A 23 -7.25 -1.97 -15.09
C LEU A 23 -7.65 -0.51 -15.27
N GLU A 24 -8.95 -0.20 -15.18
CA GLU A 24 -9.47 1.17 -15.31
C GLU A 24 -9.17 2.03 -14.08
N SER A 25 -8.81 1.41 -12.96
CA SER A 25 -8.44 2.14 -11.74
C SER A 25 -6.93 2.25 -11.60
N ASN A 26 -6.49 3.09 -10.67
CA ASN A 26 -5.06 3.25 -10.40
C ASN A 26 -4.53 2.08 -9.58
N LEU A 27 -3.27 1.75 -9.79
CA LEU A 27 -2.56 0.78 -8.97
C LEU A 27 -2.19 1.40 -7.63
N VAL A 28 -2.59 0.76 -6.54
CA VAL A 28 -2.22 1.12 -5.18
C VAL A 28 -1.45 -0.06 -4.59
N PHE A 29 -0.15 -0.07 -4.80
CA PHE A 29 0.69 -1.22 -4.47
C PHE A 29 0.92 -1.37 -2.97
N GLY A 30 1.34 -0.29 -2.33
CA GLY A 30 1.70 -0.26 -0.92
C GLY A 30 2.80 0.76 -0.68
N GLU A 31 3.08 1.04 0.58
CA GLU A 31 4.15 1.99 0.92
C GLU A 31 4.71 1.72 2.31
N GLY A 32 5.93 2.19 2.55
CA GLY A 32 6.60 2.10 3.83
C GLY A 32 7.95 1.42 3.72
N ASN A 33 8.39 0.86 4.83
CA ASN A 33 9.69 0.21 4.94
C ASN A 33 9.59 -1.29 4.60
N PRO A 34 10.22 -1.75 3.50
CA PRO A 34 10.19 -3.18 3.16
C PRO A 34 10.85 -4.09 4.22
N ASP A 35 11.71 -3.54 5.06
CA ASP A 35 12.38 -4.29 6.13
C ASP A 35 11.70 -4.10 7.49
N CYS A 36 10.42 -3.73 7.48
CA CYS A 36 9.66 -3.47 8.69
C CYS A 36 9.45 -4.71 9.55
N ASP A 37 9.18 -4.46 10.85
CA ASP A 37 8.78 -5.50 11.78
C ASP A 37 7.27 -5.69 11.83
N ILE A 38 6.50 -4.70 11.35
CA ILE A 38 5.04 -4.73 11.34
C ILE A 38 4.52 -4.41 9.94
N LEU A 39 3.63 -5.27 9.47
CA LEU A 39 2.98 -5.15 8.17
C LEU A 39 1.47 -5.00 8.39
N PHE A 40 0.88 -3.94 7.83
CA PHE A 40 -0.57 -3.73 7.86
C PHE A 40 -1.16 -4.10 6.50
N ILE A 41 -2.11 -5.02 6.50
CA ILE A 41 -2.76 -5.48 5.28
C ILE A 41 -4.25 -5.26 5.37
N GLY A 42 -4.80 -4.41 4.50
CA GLY A 42 -6.23 -4.20 4.37
C GLY A 42 -6.81 -5.04 3.23
N GLU A 43 -8.08 -4.79 2.91
CA GLU A 43 -8.78 -5.53 1.86
C GLU A 43 -8.51 -4.94 0.48
N ALA A 44 -8.88 -3.67 0.27
CA ALA A 44 -8.79 -3.03 -1.04
C ALA A 44 -8.74 -1.50 -0.89
N PRO A 45 -8.17 -0.80 -1.90
CA PRO A 45 -8.18 0.67 -1.91
C PRO A 45 -9.61 1.22 -2.05
N GLY A 46 -9.90 2.32 -1.34
CA GLY A 46 -11.13 3.08 -1.50
C GLY A 46 -10.96 4.22 -2.50
N PHE A 47 -11.92 5.16 -2.49
CA PHE A 47 -11.91 6.30 -3.41
C PHE A 47 -10.64 7.16 -3.27
N HIS A 48 -10.30 7.55 -2.04
CA HIS A 48 -9.14 8.41 -1.80
C HIS A 48 -7.83 7.69 -2.09
N GLU A 49 -7.76 6.40 -1.76
CA GLU A 49 -6.58 5.58 -2.04
C GLU A 49 -6.36 5.46 -3.55
N ASN A 50 -7.42 5.24 -4.32
CA ASN A 50 -7.34 5.18 -5.78
C ASN A 50 -6.87 6.52 -6.35
N LYS A 51 -7.43 7.63 -5.86
CA LYS A 51 -7.10 8.97 -6.34
C LYS A 51 -5.65 9.34 -6.08
N LEU A 52 -5.15 9.06 -4.88
CA LEU A 52 -3.80 9.43 -4.47
C LEU A 52 -2.76 8.36 -4.76
N LYS A 53 -3.19 7.17 -5.20
CA LYS A 53 -2.32 6.00 -5.48
C LYS A 53 -1.53 5.57 -4.23
N ARG A 54 -2.14 5.73 -3.05
CA ARG A 54 -1.53 5.41 -1.76
C ARG A 54 -2.51 4.62 -0.90
N PRO A 55 -2.04 3.63 -0.11
CA PRO A 55 -2.90 2.86 0.78
C PRO A 55 -3.27 3.66 2.02
N PHE A 56 -4.47 3.43 2.55
CA PHE A 56 -4.88 3.96 3.86
C PHE A 56 -4.70 5.47 3.99
N VAL A 57 -5.25 6.25 3.08
CA VAL A 57 -5.20 7.73 3.12
C VAL A 57 -6.57 8.36 3.39
N GLY A 58 -7.65 7.56 3.43
CA GLY A 58 -8.96 8.03 3.79
C GLY A 58 -9.19 8.00 5.30
N ARG A 59 -10.47 7.88 5.71
CA ARG A 59 -10.83 7.91 7.13
C ARG A 59 -10.17 6.79 7.95
N ALA A 60 -10.19 5.57 7.44
CA ALA A 60 -9.54 4.44 8.09
C ALA A 60 -8.03 4.65 8.18
N GLY A 61 -7.45 5.29 7.18
CA GLY A 61 -6.02 5.61 7.17
C GLY A 61 -5.65 6.62 8.23
N GLN A 62 -6.50 7.61 8.48
CA GLN A 62 -6.28 8.58 9.54
C GLN A 62 -6.31 7.90 10.92
N LEU A 63 -7.21 6.94 11.11
CA LEU A 63 -7.24 6.16 12.35
C LEU A 63 -5.98 5.32 12.50
N LEU A 64 -5.53 4.69 11.41
CA LEU A 64 -4.28 3.92 11.42
C LEU A 64 -3.09 4.79 11.80
N ASP A 65 -3.00 6.00 11.25
CA ASP A 65 -1.94 6.94 11.58
C ASP A 65 -1.90 7.27 13.07
N LYS A 66 -3.08 7.46 13.67
CA LYS A 66 -3.19 7.73 15.11
C LYS A 66 -2.73 6.54 15.95
N LEU A 67 -3.09 5.33 15.53
CA LEU A 67 -2.69 4.10 16.24
C LEU A 67 -1.18 3.89 16.17
N ILE A 68 -0.59 4.11 15.00
CA ILE A 68 0.84 3.99 14.80
C ILE A 68 1.59 5.03 15.66
N ALA A 69 1.08 6.26 15.72
CA ALA A 69 1.68 7.31 16.51
C ALA A 69 1.65 7.01 18.01
N LYS A 70 0.63 6.31 18.49
CA LYS A 70 0.52 5.93 19.91
C LYS A 70 1.64 5.02 20.37
N ILE A 71 2.22 4.22 19.49
CA ILE A 71 3.36 3.38 19.81
C ILE A 71 4.68 4.04 19.41
N SER A 72 4.64 5.35 19.16
CA SER A 72 5.80 6.18 18.79
C SER A 72 6.43 5.78 17.46
N TRP A 73 5.66 5.22 16.56
CA TRP A 73 6.11 4.85 15.23
C TRP A 73 5.52 5.78 14.17
N LYS A 74 6.09 5.76 12.96
CA LYS A 74 5.64 6.51 11.81
C LYS A 74 5.28 5.54 10.68
N ARG A 75 4.56 6.03 9.66
CA ARG A 75 4.22 5.19 8.51
C ARG A 75 5.44 4.62 7.80
N GLU A 76 6.53 5.38 7.79
CA GLU A 76 7.80 4.94 7.18
C GLU A 76 8.54 3.86 7.98
N ASP A 77 8.09 3.57 9.21
CA ASP A 77 8.66 2.50 10.03
C ASP A 77 7.98 1.15 9.79
N VAL A 78 6.80 1.16 9.16
CA VAL A 78 5.99 -0.02 8.89
C VAL A 78 5.77 -0.14 7.38
N TYR A 79 5.17 -1.24 6.93
CA TYR A 79 4.72 -1.35 5.55
C TYR A 79 3.21 -1.50 5.52
N ILE A 80 2.54 -0.79 4.63
CA ILE A 80 1.09 -0.71 4.55
C ILE A 80 0.65 -1.08 3.13
N THR A 81 -0.26 -2.03 3.01
CA THR A 81 -0.77 -2.46 1.71
C THR A 81 -2.19 -3.02 1.84
N ASN A 82 -2.75 -3.47 0.74
CA ASN A 82 -4.03 -4.17 0.68
C ASN A 82 -3.85 -5.47 -0.10
N ILE A 83 -4.75 -6.43 0.12
CA ILE A 83 -4.75 -7.67 -0.65
C ILE A 83 -5.03 -7.36 -2.12
N VAL A 84 -6.08 -6.55 -2.38
CA VAL A 84 -6.42 -6.09 -3.74
C VAL A 84 -5.66 -4.80 -4.01
N LYS A 85 -4.94 -4.74 -5.13
CA LYS A 85 -4.05 -3.60 -5.45
C LYS A 85 -4.72 -2.49 -6.25
N ARG A 86 -5.97 -2.66 -6.66
CA ARG A 86 -6.77 -1.66 -7.40
C ARG A 86 -8.16 -1.57 -6.80
N ARG A 87 -8.78 -0.40 -6.97
CA ARG A 87 -10.14 -0.19 -6.50
C ARG A 87 -11.19 -0.91 -7.37
#